data_fe5556a302d3c358bd86da9e78822720
#
_entry.id   fe5556a302d3c358bd86da9e78822720
#
_cell.length_a   1.000
_cell.length_b   1.000
_cell.length_c   1.000
_cell.angle_alpha   90.00
_cell.angle_beta   90.00
_cell.angle_gamma   90.00
#
_symmetry.space_group_name_H-M   'P 1'
#
loop_
_entity.id
_entity.type
_entity.pdbx_description
1 polymer ?
#
loop_
_entity_poly.entity_id
_entity_poly.type
_entity_poly.pdbx_seq_one_letter_code
_entity_poly.pdbx_strand_id
1 'polypeptide(L)' 'MKRINPDTGKPFEIGDPRPKSDIQDGKVFGGYYTSLYKERPHSGEYFEEFWVLKHSLN' A
#
# COMPACT_ATOMS: atom_id res chain seq x y z
N MET A 1 -3.49 6.72 6.80
CA MET A 1 -3.84 7.54 5.62
C MET A 1 -3.38 6.81 4.35
N LYS A 2 -4.23 6.75 3.36
CA LYS A 2 -3.89 6.09 2.09
C LYS A 2 -3.02 7.02 1.24
N ARG A 3 -1.88 6.48 0.79
CA ARG A 3 -0.96 7.25 -0.02
C ARG A 3 -1.43 7.32 -1.47
N ILE A 4 -1.24 8.47 -2.09
CA ILE A 4 -1.50 8.62 -3.53
C ILE A 4 -0.29 8.09 -4.29
N ASN A 5 -0.54 7.37 -5.37
CA ASN A 5 0.52 6.87 -6.23
C ASN A 5 1.22 8.06 -6.90
N PRO A 6 2.50 8.31 -6.59
CA PRO A 6 3.18 9.49 -7.13
C PRO A 6 3.41 9.42 -8.63
N ASP A 7 3.38 8.22 -9.21
CA ASP A 7 3.61 8.06 -10.65
C ASP A 7 2.35 8.31 -11.47
N THR A 8 1.17 8.20 -10.86
CA THR A 8 -0.10 8.41 -11.59
C THR A 8 -0.88 9.61 -11.07
N GLY A 9 -0.60 10.08 -9.86
CA GLY A 9 -1.36 11.14 -9.23
C GLY A 9 -2.72 10.71 -8.73
N LYS A 10 -3.00 9.41 -8.72
CA LYS A 10 -4.27 8.84 -8.29
C LYS A 10 -4.03 7.84 -7.16
N PRO A 11 -5.07 7.46 -6.42
CA PRO A 11 -4.91 6.37 -5.43
C PRO A 11 -4.40 5.11 -6.13
N PHE A 12 -3.68 4.29 -5.39
CA PHE A 12 -3.18 3.03 -5.93
C PHE A 12 -4.35 2.13 -6.30
N GLU A 13 -4.19 1.41 -7.39
CA GLU A 13 -5.12 0.39 -7.85
C GLU A 13 -4.45 -0.97 -7.77
N ILE A 14 -5.22 -2.01 -7.55
CA ILE A 14 -4.69 -3.36 -7.46
C ILE A 14 -3.99 -3.71 -8.78
N GLY A 15 -2.76 -4.17 -8.65
CA GLY A 15 -1.93 -4.48 -9.81
C GLY A 15 -0.94 -3.38 -10.20
N ASP A 16 -1.04 -2.20 -9.60
CA ASP A 16 -0.10 -1.12 -9.89
C ASP A 16 1.32 -1.52 -9.46
N PRO A 17 2.33 -1.25 -10.28
CA PRO A 17 3.71 -1.53 -9.88
C PRO A 17 4.19 -0.57 -8.79
N ARG A 18 5.31 -0.91 -8.18
CA ARG A 18 5.95 -0.01 -7.23
C ARG A 18 6.27 1.33 -7.90
N PRO A 19 6.02 2.45 -7.23
CA PRO A 19 6.44 3.75 -7.75
C PRO A 19 7.96 3.80 -7.94
N LYS A 20 8.41 4.65 -8.83
CA LYS A 20 9.85 4.76 -9.12
C LYS A 20 10.67 5.16 -7.91
N SER A 21 10.06 5.88 -6.97
CA SER A 21 10.74 6.33 -5.75
C SER A 21 10.81 5.26 -4.67
N ASP A 22 10.09 4.14 -4.85
CA ASP A 22 10.06 3.06 -3.87
C ASP A 22 11.08 1.99 -4.22
N ILE A 23 11.22 1.01 -3.31
CA ILE A 23 12.02 -0.18 -3.57
C ILE A 23 11.47 -0.88 -4.81
N GLN A 24 12.37 -1.28 -5.71
CA GLN A 24 11.99 -1.97 -6.93
C GLN A 24 12.15 -3.47 -6.73
N ASP A 25 11.21 -4.08 -6.03
CA ASP A 25 11.26 -5.50 -5.67
C ASP A 25 10.38 -6.37 -6.56
N GLY A 26 9.78 -5.80 -7.60
CA GLY A 26 8.93 -6.54 -8.53
C GLY A 26 7.54 -6.82 -8.02
N LYS A 27 7.19 -6.30 -6.85
CA LYS A 27 5.85 -6.48 -6.31
C LYS A 27 4.87 -5.45 -6.89
N VAL A 28 3.60 -5.80 -6.80
CA VAL A 28 2.51 -4.92 -7.25
C VAL A 28 1.53 -4.70 -6.10
N PHE A 29 0.73 -3.66 -6.25
CA PHE A 29 -0.22 -3.29 -5.21
C PHE A 29 -1.30 -4.35 -5.05
N GLY A 30 -1.54 -4.79 -3.81
CA GLY A 30 -2.53 -5.80 -3.50
C GLY A 30 -3.72 -5.27 -2.69
N GLY A 31 -3.69 -4.02 -2.30
CA GLY A 31 -4.75 -3.42 -1.52
C GLY A 31 -4.25 -2.77 -0.24
N TYR A 32 -5.17 -2.48 0.64
CA TYR A 32 -4.85 -1.91 1.94
C TYR A 32 -5.32 -2.85 3.04
N TYR A 33 -4.64 -2.79 4.18
CA TYR A 33 -5.13 -3.44 5.38
C TYR A 33 -5.09 -2.43 6.52
N THR A 34 -5.86 -2.69 7.57
CA THR A 34 -5.93 -1.80 8.71
C THR A 34 -5.16 -2.40 9.88
N SER A 35 -4.58 -1.52 10.68
CA SER A 35 -3.95 -1.89 11.94
C SER A 35 -4.41 -0.93 13.01
N LEU A 36 -4.29 -1.34 14.27
CA LEU A 36 -4.65 -0.51 15.40
C LEU A 36 -3.39 -0.05 16.11
N TYR A 37 -3.37 1.23 16.46
CA TYR A 37 -2.34 1.75 17.32
C TYR A 37 -2.65 1.31 18.75
N LYS A 38 -1.83 0.42 19.29
CA LYS A 38 -2.07 -0.12 20.63
C LYS A 38 -1.41 0.68 21.73
N GLU A 39 -0.39 1.44 21.39
CA GLU A 39 0.49 2.06 22.39
C GLU A 39 0.37 3.58 22.42
N ARG A 40 -0.61 4.14 21.74
CA ARG A 40 -0.77 5.59 21.67
C ARG A 40 -2.01 6.04 22.39
N PRO A 41 -1.97 7.21 23.03
CA PRO A 41 -3.13 7.71 23.77
C PRO A 41 -4.39 7.89 22.91
N HIS A 42 -4.21 8.21 21.65
CA HIS A 42 -5.32 8.28 20.72
C HIS A 42 -5.20 7.11 19.76
N SER A 43 -5.48 5.95 20.28
CA SER A 43 -5.47 4.75 19.46
C SER A 43 -6.51 4.86 18.36
N GLY A 44 -6.21 4.31 17.21
CA GLY A 44 -7.11 4.35 16.08
C GLY A 44 -6.64 3.44 14.99
N GLU A 45 -7.46 3.32 13.98
CA GLU A 45 -7.12 2.54 12.82
C GLU A 45 -6.28 3.37 11.85
N TYR A 46 -5.34 2.72 11.21
CA TYR A 46 -4.62 3.30 10.10
C TYR A 46 -4.51 2.29 8.98
N PHE A 47 -4.33 2.79 7.76
CA PHE A 47 -4.24 1.93 6.59
C PHE A 47 -2.79 1.77 6.18
N GLU A 48 -2.39 0.53 5.90
CA GLU A 48 -1.09 0.24 5.34
C GLU A 48 -1.22 -0.45 3.99
N GLU A 49 -0.26 -0.21 3.13
CA GLU A 49 -0.22 -0.77 1.79
C GLU A 49 0.17 -2.23 1.84
N PHE A 50 -0.46 -3.02 0.98
CA PHE A 50 -0.19 -4.44 0.88
C PHE A 50 0.38 -4.71 -0.51
N TRP A 51 1.61 -5.22 -0.56
CA TRP A 51 2.32 -5.46 -1.82
C TRP A 51 2.59 -6.94 -1.97
N VAL A 52 2.32 -7.48 -3.16
CA VAL A 52 2.39 -8.92 -3.42
C VAL A 52 3.11 -9.17 -4.72
N LEU A 53 3.57 -10.39 -4.90
CA LEU A 53 4.13 -10.80 -6.18
C LEU A 53 3.02 -10.78 -7.23
N LYS A 54 3.37 -10.38 -8.43
CA LYS A 54 2.39 -10.18 -9.50
C LYS A 54 1.53 -11.42 -9.74
N HIS A 55 2.13 -12.60 -9.72
CA HIS A 55 1.40 -13.83 -9.97
C HIS A 55 0.42 -14.19 -8.85
N SER A 56 0.54 -13.57 -7.69
CA SER A 56 -0.38 -13.83 -6.57
C SER A 56 -1.73 -13.16 -6.73
N LEU A 57 -1.90 -12.29 -7.72
CA LEU A 57 -3.16 -11.60 -7.96
C LEU A 57 -4.16 -12.44 -8.77
N ASN A 58 -3.77 -13.57 -9.26
CA ASN A 58 -4.64 -14.41 -10.09
C ASN A 58 -5.54 -15.28 -9.24
#